data_2025d8787fbd87353869f0c7827bdd45
#
_entry.id   2025d8787fbd87353869f0c7827bdd45
#
_cell.length_a   1.000
_cell.length_b   1.000
_cell.length_c   1.000
_cell.angle_alpha   90.00
_cell.angle_beta   90.00
_cell.angle_gamma   90.00
#
_symmetry.space_group_name_H-M   'P 1'
#
loop_
_entity.id
_entity.type
_entity.pdbx_description
1 polymer ?
#
loop_
_entity_poly.entity_id
_entity_poly.type
_entity_poly.pdbx_seq_one_letter_code
_entity_poly.pdbx_strand_id
1 'polypeptide(L)'
;NLPALVSGSHADSVPQGGNYDGLAGIVAALTVARWMRETGYQPERDYTVLMMRMEESSWFGKCYVGSLGMTGQLTEKDLALKHRSNGKTLAETIKECGFNPDDLTTGKPVVDLSKMAAFIELHIEQGPTLDSSDEYRVGIVTGIRGNLRHKTIRCIGQTAHSGAVDKQFRHDAVLAFAE
;
A
#
# COMPACT_ATOMS: atom_id res chain seq x y z
N ASN A 1 1.85 -31.60 -4.59
CA ASN A 1 1.37 -30.49 -5.45
C ASN A 1 2.48 -29.44 -5.58
N LEU A 2 2.62 -28.84 -6.76
CA LEU A 2 3.55 -27.74 -6.97
C LEU A 2 3.06 -26.49 -6.19
N PRO A 3 3.98 -25.59 -5.78
CA PRO A 3 3.57 -24.31 -5.19
C PRO A 3 2.69 -23.50 -6.15
N ALA A 4 1.67 -22.83 -5.62
CA ALA A 4 0.67 -22.09 -6.40
C ALA A 4 1.24 -20.83 -7.06
N LEU A 5 0.69 -20.45 -8.19
CA LEU A 5 0.82 -19.11 -8.73
C LEU A 5 -0.27 -18.23 -8.11
N VAL A 6 0.13 -17.16 -7.44
CA VAL A 6 -0.79 -16.24 -6.79
C VAL A 6 -0.85 -14.94 -7.58
N SER A 7 -2.06 -14.47 -7.86
CA SER A 7 -2.26 -13.17 -8.50
C SER A 7 -3.35 -12.40 -7.78
N GLY A 8 -3.21 -11.10 -7.70
CA GLY A 8 -4.17 -10.25 -7.02
C GLY A 8 -3.62 -8.86 -6.75
N SER A 9 -4.32 -8.13 -5.90
CA SER A 9 -3.98 -6.79 -5.43
C SER A 9 -4.80 -6.45 -4.20
N HIS A 10 -4.94 -5.16 -3.86
CA HIS A 10 -5.69 -4.70 -2.70
C HIS A 10 -7.09 -4.19 -3.05
N ALA A 11 -8.01 -4.27 -2.08
CA ALA A 11 -9.40 -3.87 -2.23
C ALA A 11 -9.73 -2.50 -1.63
N ASP A 12 -8.82 -1.96 -0.82
CA ASP A 12 -8.93 -0.62 -0.26
C ASP A 12 -8.30 0.42 -1.19
N SER A 13 -8.67 1.68 -1.01
CA SER A 13 -8.07 2.80 -1.72
C SER A 13 -7.93 4.02 -0.80
N VAL A 14 -7.14 5.00 -1.23
CA VAL A 14 -7.10 6.31 -0.59
C VAL A 14 -8.42 7.07 -0.81
N PRO A 15 -8.80 8.04 0.05
CA PRO A 15 -10.10 8.73 -0.03
C PRO A 15 -10.45 9.35 -1.38
N GLN A 16 -9.47 9.66 -2.20
CA GLN A 16 -9.64 10.23 -3.55
C GLN A 16 -8.85 9.46 -4.61
N GLY A 17 -8.69 8.15 -4.41
CA GLY A 17 -7.82 7.28 -5.23
C GLY A 17 -8.39 6.82 -6.57
N GLY A 18 -9.62 7.14 -6.87
CA GLY A 18 -10.28 6.65 -8.09
C GLY A 18 -10.74 5.18 -7.97
N ASN A 19 -11.10 4.60 -9.12
CA ASN A 19 -11.78 3.30 -9.18
C ASN A 19 -10.86 2.13 -9.56
N TYR A 20 -9.60 2.39 -9.89
CA TYR A 20 -8.72 1.38 -10.50
C TYR A 20 -7.56 0.97 -9.60
N ASP A 21 -7.20 1.83 -8.65
CA ASP A 21 -6.10 1.57 -7.74
C ASP A 21 -6.41 0.33 -6.87
N GLY A 22 -5.55 -0.67 -6.95
CA GLY A 22 -5.73 -1.98 -6.35
C GLY A 22 -6.79 -2.83 -7.05
N LEU A 23 -8.01 -2.32 -7.22
CA LEU A 23 -9.15 -3.08 -7.74
C LEU A 23 -8.93 -3.62 -9.16
N ALA A 24 -8.22 -2.88 -10.01
CA ALA A 24 -7.88 -3.36 -11.36
C ALA A 24 -7.10 -4.67 -11.33
N GLY A 25 -6.16 -4.82 -10.38
CA GLY A 25 -5.38 -6.05 -10.20
C GLY A 25 -6.20 -7.24 -9.74
N ILE A 26 -7.17 -7.00 -8.84
CA ILE A 26 -8.11 -8.05 -8.40
C ILE A 26 -8.99 -8.50 -9.56
N VAL A 27 -9.58 -7.55 -10.29
CA VAL A 27 -10.45 -7.86 -11.44
C VAL A 27 -9.65 -8.59 -12.53
N ALA A 28 -8.41 -8.18 -12.79
CA ALA A 28 -7.54 -8.87 -13.74
C ALA A 28 -7.28 -10.33 -13.31
N ALA A 29 -6.94 -10.56 -12.05
CA ALA A 29 -6.72 -11.90 -11.51
C ALA A 29 -7.97 -12.79 -11.62
N LEU A 30 -9.14 -12.24 -11.26
CA LEU A 30 -10.43 -12.94 -11.42
C LEU A 30 -10.75 -13.23 -12.89
N THR A 31 -10.43 -12.30 -13.79
CA THR A 31 -10.65 -12.46 -15.23
C THR A 31 -9.79 -13.61 -15.79
N VAL A 32 -8.55 -13.73 -15.35
CA VAL A 32 -7.69 -14.87 -15.72
C VAL A 32 -8.26 -16.18 -15.21
N ALA A 33 -8.70 -16.24 -13.94
CA ALA A 33 -9.34 -17.44 -13.38
C ALA A 33 -10.61 -17.84 -14.16
N ARG A 34 -11.43 -16.84 -14.52
CA ARG A 34 -12.60 -17.02 -15.34
C ARG A 34 -12.26 -17.55 -16.74
N TRP A 35 -11.27 -16.95 -17.39
CA TRP A 35 -10.80 -17.37 -18.72
C TRP A 35 -10.31 -18.82 -18.71
N MET A 36 -9.51 -19.22 -17.71
CA MET A 36 -9.07 -20.62 -17.55
C MET A 36 -10.26 -21.56 -17.49
N ARG A 37 -11.27 -21.23 -16.70
CA ARG A 37 -12.50 -22.04 -16.58
C ARG A 37 -13.29 -22.11 -17.89
N GLU A 38 -13.47 -20.99 -18.59
CA GLU A 38 -14.27 -20.92 -19.81
C GLU A 38 -13.60 -21.60 -21.01
N THR A 39 -12.25 -21.58 -21.05
CA THR A 39 -11.48 -22.24 -22.11
C THR A 39 -11.12 -23.68 -21.81
N GLY A 40 -11.34 -24.15 -20.58
CA GLY A 40 -10.89 -25.46 -20.14
C GLY A 40 -9.38 -25.56 -19.93
N TYR A 41 -8.67 -24.43 -19.89
CA TYR A 41 -7.23 -24.40 -19.65
C TYR A 41 -6.93 -24.93 -18.24
N GLN A 42 -6.05 -25.94 -18.17
CA GLN A 42 -5.60 -26.54 -16.91
C GLN A 42 -4.14 -26.11 -16.67
N PRO A 43 -3.91 -25.23 -15.68
CA PRO A 43 -2.54 -24.84 -15.32
C PRO A 43 -1.82 -26.01 -14.63
N GLU A 44 -0.50 -26.09 -14.76
CA GLU A 44 0.34 -27.11 -14.12
C GLU A 44 0.37 -27.00 -12.59
N ARG A 45 0.00 -25.85 -12.05
CA ARG A 45 -0.05 -25.57 -10.61
C ARG A 45 -1.31 -24.77 -10.28
N ASP A 46 -1.71 -24.82 -9.03
CA ASP A 46 -2.87 -24.08 -8.57
C ASP A 46 -2.70 -22.58 -8.86
N TYR A 47 -3.79 -21.96 -9.33
CA TYR A 47 -3.91 -20.51 -9.50
C TYR A 47 -4.79 -19.95 -8.39
N THR A 48 -4.23 -19.08 -7.56
CA THR A 48 -4.91 -18.49 -6.42
C THR A 48 -5.11 -17.00 -6.63
N VAL A 49 -6.34 -16.52 -6.47
CA VAL A 49 -6.64 -15.09 -6.48
C VAL A 49 -6.57 -14.57 -5.05
N LEU A 50 -5.71 -13.57 -4.81
CA LEU A 50 -5.53 -12.93 -3.52
C LEU A 50 -6.10 -11.50 -3.54
N MET A 51 -7.01 -11.21 -2.62
CA MET A 51 -7.55 -9.88 -2.38
C MET A 51 -7.08 -9.39 -1.00
N MET A 52 -6.13 -8.46 -0.99
CA MET A 52 -5.58 -7.89 0.24
C MET A 52 -6.45 -6.76 0.76
N ARG A 53 -6.42 -6.54 2.06
CA ARG A 53 -7.04 -5.39 2.74
C ARG A 53 -5.95 -4.51 3.33
N MET A 54 -6.23 -3.21 3.44
CA MET A 54 -5.37 -2.26 4.15
C MET A 54 -3.94 -2.23 3.58
N GLU A 55 -3.81 -2.15 2.28
CA GLU A 55 -2.55 -1.86 1.62
C GLU A 55 -2.16 -0.40 1.87
N GLU A 56 -3.15 0.48 1.76
CA GLU A 56 -3.01 1.92 1.84
C GLU A 56 -2.82 2.44 3.27
N SER A 57 -2.02 3.48 3.42
CA SER A 57 -1.72 4.09 4.73
C SER A 57 -2.75 5.12 5.20
N SER A 58 -3.79 5.39 4.43
CA SER A 58 -4.66 6.56 4.60
C SER A 58 -5.33 6.64 5.96
N TRP A 59 -5.75 5.51 6.54
CA TRP A 59 -6.60 5.49 7.71
C TRP A 59 -5.84 5.37 9.03
N PHE A 60 -4.76 4.61 9.07
CA PHE A 60 -3.97 4.36 10.30
C PHE A 60 -2.53 4.86 10.20
N GLY A 61 -2.14 5.48 9.06
CA GLY A 61 -0.78 5.95 8.83
C GLY A 61 0.25 4.83 8.65
N LYS A 62 -0.21 3.59 8.44
CA LYS A 62 0.61 2.42 8.17
C LYS A 62 0.08 1.71 6.93
N CYS A 63 0.95 1.47 5.96
CA CYS A 63 0.65 0.69 4.76
C CYS A 63 0.89 -0.81 4.99
N TYR A 64 0.37 -1.61 4.08
CA TYR A 64 0.59 -3.07 4.01
C TYR A 64 0.09 -3.85 5.22
N VAL A 65 -0.90 -3.35 5.94
CA VAL A 65 -1.41 -4.00 7.16
C VAL A 65 -1.89 -5.42 6.89
N GLY A 66 -2.62 -5.63 5.79
CA GLY A 66 -3.11 -6.96 5.41
C GLY A 66 -1.99 -7.94 5.12
N SER A 67 -1.03 -7.57 4.28
CA SER A 67 0.10 -8.43 3.93
C SER A 67 1.07 -8.63 5.10
N LEU A 68 1.29 -7.62 5.95
CA LEU A 68 2.06 -7.76 7.18
C LEU A 68 1.40 -8.75 8.16
N GLY A 69 0.07 -8.69 8.32
CA GLY A 69 -0.67 -9.67 9.11
C GLY A 69 -0.55 -11.07 8.51
N MET A 70 -0.75 -11.20 7.20
CA MET A 70 -0.65 -12.46 6.48
C MET A 70 0.73 -13.12 6.63
N THR A 71 1.80 -12.32 6.64
CA THR A 71 3.18 -12.78 6.73
C THR A 71 3.74 -12.81 8.17
N GLY A 72 2.91 -12.54 9.18
CA GLY A 72 3.30 -12.58 10.59
C GLY A 72 4.22 -11.44 11.04
N GLN A 73 4.19 -10.31 10.33
CA GLN A 73 5.05 -9.15 10.59
C GLN A 73 4.32 -7.99 11.27
N LEU A 74 3.02 -8.12 11.51
CA LEU A 74 2.26 -7.12 12.26
C LEU A 74 2.60 -7.21 13.75
N THR A 75 2.66 -6.07 14.42
CA THR A 75 3.06 -5.98 15.83
C THR A 75 1.95 -5.41 16.70
N GLU A 76 2.04 -5.61 18.03
CA GLU A 76 1.14 -5.00 19.00
C GLU A 76 1.11 -3.46 18.90
N LYS A 77 2.25 -2.84 18.56
CA LYS A 77 2.31 -1.38 18.33
C LYS A 77 1.46 -0.96 17.14
N ASP A 78 1.38 -1.81 16.13
CA ASP A 78 0.55 -1.54 14.95
C ASP A 78 -0.93 -1.64 15.29
N LEU A 79 -1.32 -2.61 16.13
CA LEU A 79 -2.69 -2.76 16.61
C LEU A 79 -3.18 -1.56 17.42
N ALA A 80 -2.29 -0.83 18.07
CA ALA A 80 -2.59 0.37 18.83
C ALA A 80 -2.73 1.65 17.98
N LEU A 81 -2.42 1.60 16.67
CA LEU A 81 -2.59 2.73 15.77
C LEU A 81 -4.05 3.17 15.72
N LYS A 82 -4.27 4.48 15.70
CA LYS A 82 -5.60 5.06 15.72
C LYS A 82 -6.06 5.50 14.33
N HIS A 83 -7.28 5.16 14.02
CA HIS A 83 -7.96 5.61 12.82
C HIS A 83 -8.11 7.13 12.82
N ARG A 84 -7.75 7.77 11.71
CA ARG A 84 -7.67 9.25 11.57
C ARG A 84 -8.95 9.99 11.90
N SER A 85 -10.12 9.43 11.52
CA SER A 85 -11.39 10.15 11.61
C SER A 85 -12.21 9.80 12.84
N ASN A 86 -12.12 8.57 13.37
CA ASN A 86 -12.96 8.13 14.47
C ASN A 86 -12.20 7.77 15.76
N GLY A 87 -10.85 7.74 15.69
CA GLY A 87 -9.99 7.48 16.84
C GLY A 87 -9.95 6.03 17.34
N LYS A 88 -10.73 5.12 16.72
CA LYS A 88 -10.67 3.69 17.05
C LYS A 88 -9.30 3.13 16.74
N THR A 89 -8.85 2.18 17.53
CA THR A 89 -7.61 1.46 17.27
C THR A 89 -7.77 0.49 16.09
N LEU A 90 -6.65 0.10 15.49
CA LEU A 90 -6.64 -0.92 14.45
C LEU A 90 -7.20 -2.25 14.98
N ALA A 91 -6.85 -2.63 16.23
CA ALA A 91 -7.41 -3.81 16.89
C ALA A 91 -8.93 -3.77 16.98
N GLU A 92 -9.52 -2.64 17.44
CA GLU A 92 -10.97 -2.48 17.52
C GLU A 92 -11.62 -2.60 16.15
N THR A 93 -11.02 -1.99 15.12
CA THR A 93 -11.54 -2.05 13.75
C THR A 93 -11.47 -3.47 13.17
N ILE A 94 -10.40 -4.22 13.44
CA ILE A 94 -10.26 -5.62 13.03
C ILE A 94 -11.36 -6.48 13.68
N LYS A 95 -11.62 -6.28 14.98
CA LYS A 95 -12.70 -6.97 15.69
C LYS A 95 -14.08 -6.66 15.14
N GLU A 96 -14.36 -5.41 14.83
CA GLU A 96 -15.61 -4.99 14.20
C GLU A 96 -15.82 -5.62 12.81
N CYS A 97 -14.74 -5.91 12.10
CA CYS A 97 -14.76 -6.66 10.83
C CYS A 97 -14.93 -8.18 11.03
N GLY A 98 -15.03 -8.66 12.27
CA GLY A 98 -15.25 -10.08 12.57
C GLY A 98 -13.97 -10.92 12.64
N PHE A 99 -12.79 -10.29 12.77
CA PHE A 99 -11.51 -10.98 12.88
C PHE A 99 -10.92 -10.83 14.28
N ASN A 100 -10.03 -11.77 14.65
CA ASN A 100 -9.28 -11.68 15.90
C ASN A 100 -7.92 -11.00 15.63
N PRO A 101 -7.64 -9.80 16.18
CA PRO A 101 -6.37 -9.11 15.99
C PRO A 101 -5.17 -9.87 16.57
N ASP A 102 -5.37 -10.67 17.63
CA ASP A 102 -4.29 -11.40 18.30
C ASP A 102 -3.68 -12.47 17.38
N ASP A 103 -4.47 -13.01 16.45
CA ASP A 103 -3.98 -13.99 15.45
C ASP A 103 -2.98 -13.36 14.46
N LEU A 104 -3.00 -12.05 14.31
CA LEU A 104 -2.17 -11.32 13.35
C LEU A 104 -0.81 -10.87 13.93
N THR A 105 -0.62 -10.96 15.25
CA THR A 105 0.61 -10.54 15.95
C THR A 105 1.41 -11.70 16.55
N THR A 106 1.09 -12.91 16.15
CA THR A 106 1.77 -14.13 16.65
C THR A 106 3.23 -14.26 16.22
N GLY A 107 3.69 -13.41 15.30
CA GLY A 107 5.02 -13.54 14.66
C GLY A 107 5.14 -14.72 13.70
N LYS A 108 4.03 -15.40 13.41
CA LYS A 108 4.00 -16.53 12.47
C LYS A 108 3.13 -16.16 11.27
N PRO A 109 3.58 -16.50 10.04
CA PRO A 109 2.74 -16.35 8.85
C PRO A 109 1.41 -17.11 9.01
N VAL A 110 0.32 -16.47 8.61
CA VAL A 110 -1.01 -17.10 8.54
C VAL A 110 -1.08 -18.01 7.30
N VAL A 111 -0.30 -17.70 6.28
CA VAL A 111 -0.18 -18.47 5.05
C VAL A 111 1.21 -19.10 4.95
N ASP A 112 1.26 -20.29 4.39
CA ASP A 112 2.53 -20.96 4.11
C ASP A 112 3.14 -20.42 2.82
N LEU A 113 4.09 -19.47 2.96
CA LEU A 113 4.74 -18.82 1.83
C LEU A 113 5.54 -19.80 0.96
N SER A 114 5.97 -20.95 1.48
CA SER A 114 6.66 -21.99 0.68
C SER A 114 5.75 -22.63 -0.37
N LYS A 115 4.44 -22.50 -0.20
CA LYS A 115 3.44 -22.94 -1.18
C LYS A 115 3.09 -21.91 -2.24
N MET A 116 3.76 -20.78 -2.26
CA MET A 116 3.64 -19.75 -3.29
C MET A 116 4.88 -19.79 -4.20
N ALA A 117 4.68 -20.09 -5.48
CA ALA A 117 5.77 -20.08 -6.46
C ALA A 117 6.13 -18.65 -6.89
N ALA A 118 5.10 -17.83 -7.05
CA ALA A 118 5.24 -16.41 -7.37
C ALA A 118 3.95 -15.66 -6.99
N PHE A 119 4.10 -14.36 -6.75
CA PHE A 119 2.99 -13.41 -6.67
C PHE A 119 3.09 -12.44 -7.85
N ILE A 120 2.00 -12.28 -8.59
CA ILE A 120 1.90 -11.37 -9.72
C ILE A 120 0.78 -10.38 -9.45
N GLU A 121 1.12 -9.12 -9.46
CA GLU A 121 0.17 -8.03 -9.28
C GLU A 121 0.13 -7.16 -10.53
N LEU A 122 -1.06 -7.02 -11.12
CA LEU A 122 -1.32 -5.95 -12.08
C LEU A 122 -1.70 -4.72 -11.28
N HIS A 123 -1.00 -3.62 -11.52
CA HIS A 123 -1.26 -2.35 -10.84
C HIS A 123 -1.30 -1.22 -11.87
N ILE A 124 -2.05 -0.17 -11.58
CA ILE A 124 -2.00 1.06 -12.36
C ILE A 124 -0.64 1.72 -12.17
N GLU A 125 -0.17 2.43 -13.18
CA GLU A 125 1.15 3.09 -13.14
C GLU A 125 1.24 4.17 -12.05
N GLN A 126 0.16 4.85 -11.75
CA GLN A 126 0.11 6.05 -10.90
C GLN A 126 1.02 7.19 -11.40
N GLY A 127 1.23 7.24 -12.69
CA GLY A 127 2.10 8.21 -13.36
C GLY A 127 1.84 8.28 -14.86
N PRO A 128 2.50 9.19 -15.59
CA PRO A 128 2.20 9.46 -16.99
C PRO A 128 3.09 8.70 -17.98
N THR A 129 4.02 7.85 -17.56
CA THR A 129 5.04 7.28 -18.46
C THR A 129 4.43 6.36 -19.50
N LEU A 130 3.56 5.43 -19.06
CA LEU A 130 2.87 4.53 -19.99
C LEU A 130 1.70 5.23 -20.69
N ASP A 131 1.00 6.13 -19.98
CA ASP A 131 -0.13 6.87 -20.52
C ASP A 131 0.30 7.80 -21.68
N SER A 132 1.47 8.41 -21.58
CA SER A 132 2.05 9.26 -22.62
C SER A 132 2.76 8.49 -23.74
N SER A 133 2.86 7.17 -23.65
CA SER A 133 3.52 6.35 -24.68
C SER A 133 2.53 5.96 -25.78
N ASP A 134 2.91 6.15 -27.04
CA ASP A 134 2.16 5.62 -28.18
C ASP A 134 2.46 4.14 -28.44
N GLU A 135 3.55 3.62 -27.90
CA GLU A 135 4.06 2.27 -28.15
C GLU A 135 3.69 1.26 -27.06
N TYR A 136 3.80 1.66 -25.79
CA TYR A 136 3.64 0.75 -24.66
C TYR A 136 2.48 1.17 -23.77
N ARG A 137 1.60 0.22 -23.43
CA ARG A 137 0.48 0.41 -22.51
C ARG A 137 0.63 -0.42 -21.23
N VAL A 138 1.55 -1.37 -21.22
CA VAL A 138 1.86 -2.25 -20.09
C VAL A 138 3.37 -2.35 -19.96
N GLY A 139 3.85 -2.35 -18.75
CA GLY A 139 5.27 -2.48 -18.41
C GLY A 139 5.52 -3.49 -17.31
N ILE A 140 6.72 -4.01 -17.25
CA ILE A 140 7.21 -4.80 -16.12
C ILE A 140 8.00 -3.86 -15.22
N VAL A 141 7.59 -3.78 -13.94
CA VAL A 141 8.26 -2.94 -12.95
C VAL A 141 9.62 -3.54 -12.62
N THR A 142 10.69 -2.78 -12.88
CA THR A 142 12.06 -3.16 -12.54
C THR A 142 12.55 -2.52 -11.23
N GLY A 143 11.82 -1.52 -10.74
CA GLY A 143 12.09 -0.84 -9.49
C GLY A 143 11.10 0.29 -9.26
N ILE A 144 10.95 0.70 -8.02
CA ILE A 144 10.17 1.89 -7.64
C ILE A 144 11.08 3.11 -7.56
N ARG A 145 10.55 4.29 -7.93
CA ARG A 145 11.32 5.55 -7.85
C ARG A 145 11.63 5.96 -6.42
N GLY A 146 10.97 5.36 -5.46
CA GLY A 146 11.09 5.67 -4.04
C GLY A 146 10.00 6.64 -3.58
N ASN A 147 9.93 6.77 -2.28
CA ASN A 147 8.99 7.63 -1.60
C ASN A 147 9.65 8.19 -0.34
N LEU A 148 9.75 9.51 -0.25
CA LEU A 148 10.24 10.19 0.93
C LEU A 148 9.05 10.82 1.67
N ARG A 149 8.78 10.37 2.90
CA ARG A 149 7.70 10.90 3.73
C ARG A 149 8.25 11.46 5.02
N HIS A 150 8.07 12.76 5.22
CA HIS A 150 8.32 13.41 6.49
C HIS A 150 7.00 13.58 7.25
N LYS A 151 6.86 12.92 8.39
CA LYS A 151 5.67 13.05 9.26
C LYS A 151 5.56 14.45 9.87
N THR A 152 6.70 15.09 10.13
CA THR A 152 6.78 16.42 10.70
C THR A 152 8.04 17.07 10.20
N ILE A 153 7.90 18.28 9.68
CA ILE A 153 9.03 19.16 9.36
C ILE A 153 8.95 20.36 10.30
N ARG A 154 10.07 20.72 10.90
CA ARG A 154 10.15 21.85 11.80
C ARG A 154 11.30 22.76 11.38
N CYS A 155 10.98 23.97 10.91
CA CYS A 155 11.93 25.02 10.66
C CYS A 155 11.89 26.01 11.81
N ILE A 156 13.03 26.34 12.38
CA ILE A 156 13.15 27.26 13.52
C ILE A 156 13.89 28.50 13.03
N GLY A 157 13.21 29.61 13.03
CA GLY A 157 13.75 30.92 12.69
C GLY A 157 13.86 31.85 13.90
N GLN A 158 14.26 33.06 13.63
CA GLN A 158 14.33 34.13 14.61
C GLN A 158 13.47 35.32 14.16
N THR A 159 12.70 35.86 15.09
CA THR A 159 11.91 37.05 14.81
C THR A 159 12.81 38.27 14.52
N ALA A 160 12.52 38.94 13.44
CA ALA A 160 13.25 40.13 13.02
C ALA A 160 12.28 41.19 12.45
N HIS A 161 12.66 42.45 12.53
CA HIS A 161 11.87 43.53 11.93
C HIS A 161 11.94 43.45 10.40
N SER A 162 10.80 43.41 9.74
CA SER A 162 10.70 43.19 8.29
C SER A 162 11.37 44.24 7.42
N GLY A 163 11.39 45.51 7.87
CA GLY A 163 11.95 46.64 7.13
C GLY A 163 13.31 47.13 7.61
N ALA A 164 13.82 46.63 8.77
CA ALA A 164 15.05 47.16 9.37
C ALA A 164 16.22 46.14 9.39
N VAL A 165 15.92 44.87 9.20
CA VAL A 165 16.96 43.82 9.19
C VAL A 165 17.19 43.36 7.76
N ASP A 166 18.41 43.51 7.27
CA ASP A 166 18.78 43.08 5.94
C ASP A 166 18.67 41.53 5.79
N LYS A 167 18.36 41.08 4.58
CA LYS A 167 18.12 39.68 4.27
C LYS A 167 19.25 38.76 4.77
N GLN A 168 20.49 39.18 4.65
CA GLN A 168 21.69 38.42 5.07
C GLN A 168 21.76 38.14 6.59
N PHE A 169 21.02 38.92 7.41
CA PHE A 169 20.98 38.74 8.87
C PHE A 169 19.69 38.09 9.36
N ARG A 170 18.81 37.67 8.45
CA ARG A 170 17.53 37.03 8.82
C ARG A 170 17.72 35.54 8.94
N HIS A 171 17.15 34.99 10.00
CA HIS A 171 16.94 33.56 10.14
C HIS A 171 15.47 33.25 9.84
N ASP A 172 15.15 33.22 8.56
CA ASP A 172 13.77 33.10 8.08
C ASP A 172 13.37 31.61 7.95
N ALA A 173 12.47 31.18 8.85
CA ALA A 173 11.98 29.80 8.87
C ALA A 173 11.15 29.44 7.64
N VAL A 174 10.48 30.42 7.01
CA VAL A 174 9.67 30.20 5.81
C VAL A 174 10.57 29.97 4.60
N LEU A 175 11.65 30.74 4.50
CA LEU A 175 12.64 30.54 3.43
C LEU A 175 13.33 29.18 3.57
N ALA A 176 13.78 28.83 4.77
CA ALA A 176 14.40 27.53 5.05
C ALA A 176 13.44 26.35 4.80
N PHE A 177 12.15 26.55 4.91
CA PHE A 177 11.15 25.53 4.58
C PHE A 177 10.93 25.39 3.07
N ALA A 178 11.10 26.48 2.32
CA ALA A 178 10.83 26.54 0.88
C ALA A 178 12.02 26.01 0.03
N GLU A 179 13.24 26.04 0.57
CA GLU A 179 14.46 25.47 -0.05
C GLU A 179 14.54 23.94 0.17
#